data_f4ca926218394f41f8b4b0701b90e13d
#
_entry.id   f4ca926218394f41f8b4b0701b90e13d
#
_cell.length_a   1.000
_cell.length_b   1.000
_cell.length_c   1.000
_cell.angle_alpha   90.00
_cell.angle_beta   90.00
_cell.angle_gamma   90.00
#
_symmetry.space_group_name_H-M   'P 1'
#
loop_
_entity.id
_entity.type
_entity.pdbx_description
1 polymer ?
#
loop_
_entity_poly.entity_id
_entity_poly.type
_entity_poly.pdbx_seq_one_letter_code
_entity_poly.pdbx_strand_id
1 'polypeptide(L)'
;MKHLIHAVLITACFWPISENVFSQTDSIAKPDSVLLKQIEKQLGSSQPVPQPVQVRTAPSTLPDISVIGDFQASYKNYVKRNLDAGINEAELSLQSVVDPYARADFFFTVGKDQVTGKFNFDLEEGYLTTLSLPAHLQLKVGKFRSALGRINPVHPHALPFISLPNAYSNYFGEGINDEGASLSWLIPNSLFYQELVVQFTDGPIDNPSFSRSVGNTYFELAHLKNFFDLSANATLELGFSGMSGSNFFNLRTNIAAMDLTYKWKPVQFNTYQSFTWQSEAYFSNANISKGNIVNSFGMYSFINFQFSKRLFFTGMYSFSNKPYSASTRENSYSATIGWYATEFQKIEIEGKTTSSNMEKEHNQILLRWIFVIGTHGAHQY
;
A
#
# COMPACT_ATOMS: atom_id res chain seq x y z
N MET A 1 -38.07 -0.18 25.47
CA MET A 1 -37.70 -1.58 25.59
C MET A 1 -36.20 -1.69 25.35
N LYS A 2 -35.54 -2.35 26.27
CA LYS A 2 -34.09 -2.29 26.51
C LYS A 2 -33.30 -3.04 25.41
N HIS A 3 -32.39 -2.37 24.74
CA HIS A 3 -31.38 -3.04 23.92
C HIS A 3 -30.12 -3.23 24.74
N LEU A 4 -29.80 -4.49 24.98
CA LEU A 4 -28.64 -4.94 25.69
C LEU A 4 -27.44 -4.87 24.72
N ILE A 5 -26.49 -3.99 25.02
CA ILE A 5 -25.21 -3.92 24.33
C ILE A 5 -24.32 -4.98 24.99
N HIS A 6 -23.98 -6.05 24.27
CA HIS A 6 -22.97 -7.00 24.68
C HIS A 6 -21.60 -6.46 24.26
N ALA A 7 -20.89 -5.89 25.23
CA ALA A 7 -19.46 -5.61 25.10
C ALA A 7 -18.70 -6.91 25.29
N VAL A 8 -18.04 -7.40 24.24
CA VAL A 8 -17.09 -8.51 24.34
C VAL A 8 -15.77 -7.95 24.85
N LEU A 9 -15.51 -8.13 26.11
CA LEU A 9 -14.22 -7.90 26.76
C LEU A 9 -13.30 -9.09 26.37
N ILE A 10 -12.31 -8.85 25.51
CA ILE A 10 -11.21 -9.79 25.29
C ILE A 10 -10.22 -9.60 26.41
N THR A 11 -10.28 -10.48 27.41
CA THR A 11 -9.28 -10.56 28.47
C THR A 11 -8.07 -11.31 27.93
N ALA A 12 -6.99 -10.59 27.65
CA ALA A 12 -5.70 -11.20 27.34
C ALA A 12 -5.10 -11.82 28.61
N CYS A 13 -5.10 -13.14 28.70
CA CYS A 13 -4.37 -13.87 29.72
C CYS A 13 -2.87 -13.79 29.43
N PHE A 14 -2.18 -12.96 30.16
CA PHE A 14 -0.72 -13.01 30.28
C PHE A 14 -0.33 -14.18 31.18
N TRP A 15 0.29 -15.21 30.61
CA TRP A 15 0.95 -16.27 31.34
C TRP A 15 2.42 -15.85 31.50
N PRO A 16 2.96 -15.86 32.74
CA PRO A 16 4.36 -15.60 32.93
C PRO A 16 5.18 -16.85 32.57
N ILE A 17 6.04 -16.71 31.56
CA ILE A 17 7.05 -17.73 31.24
C ILE A 17 8.20 -17.50 32.23
N SER A 18 8.41 -18.48 33.15
CA SER A 18 9.54 -18.50 34.04
C SER A 18 10.84 -18.75 33.29
N GLU A 19 11.74 -17.79 33.35
CA GLU A 19 13.12 -17.93 32.87
C GLU A 19 13.90 -18.85 33.79
N ASN A 20 14.31 -20.02 33.28
CA ASN A 20 15.38 -20.79 33.88
C ASN A 20 16.72 -20.31 33.32
N VAL A 21 17.39 -19.47 34.09
CA VAL A 21 18.77 -19.06 33.83
C VAL A 21 19.69 -20.21 34.21
N PHE A 22 20.20 -20.93 33.19
CA PHE A 22 21.37 -21.80 33.40
C PHE A 22 22.63 -20.95 33.18
N SER A 23 23.30 -20.64 34.29
CA SER A 23 24.65 -20.11 34.30
C SER A 23 25.63 -21.24 33.93
N GLN A 24 26.17 -21.20 32.73
CA GLN A 24 27.39 -21.94 32.40
C GLN A 24 28.59 -21.01 32.54
N THR A 25 29.43 -21.28 33.50
CA THR A 25 30.76 -20.72 33.62
C THR A 25 31.67 -21.38 32.60
N ASP A 26 31.94 -20.67 31.49
CA ASP A 26 32.94 -21.10 30.53
C ASP A 26 34.34 -20.89 31.09
N SER A 27 34.98 -22.01 31.42
CA SER A 27 36.44 -22.09 31.61
C SER A 27 37.11 -21.87 30.24
N ILE A 28 37.95 -20.84 30.13
CA ILE A 28 38.79 -20.57 28.96
C ILE A 28 39.76 -21.73 28.77
N ALA A 29 39.40 -22.66 27.87
CA ALA A 29 40.32 -23.70 27.40
C ALA A 29 41.30 -23.06 26.41
N LYS A 30 42.61 -23.31 26.60
CA LYS A 30 43.68 -22.92 25.69
C LYS A 30 43.40 -23.55 24.30
N PRO A 31 43.59 -22.82 23.18
CA PRO A 31 43.32 -23.36 21.86
C PRO A 31 44.23 -24.56 21.60
N ASP A 32 43.59 -25.67 21.26
CA ASP A 32 44.26 -26.94 20.94
C ASP A 32 45.03 -26.79 19.63
N SER A 33 46.38 -26.90 19.69
CA SER A 33 47.28 -26.74 18.55
C SER A 33 47.02 -27.76 17.43
N VAL A 34 46.29 -28.82 17.72
CA VAL A 34 45.87 -29.85 16.78
C VAL A 34 44.70 -29.35 15.91
N LEU A 35 43.77 -28.60 16.49
CA LEU A 35 42.62 -28.03 15.78
C LEU A 35 43.07 -26.95 14.77
N LEU A 36 44.02 -26.10 15.16
CA LEU A 36 44.61 -25.10 14.26
C LEU A 36 45.30 -25.73 13.04
N LYS A 37 46.04 -26.81 13.23
CA LYS A 37 46.69 -27.57 12.14
C LYS A 37 45.67 -28.27 11.23
N GLN A 38 44.53 -28.71 11.75
CA GLN A 38 43.44 -29.25 10.92
C GLN A 38 42.75 -28.19 10.09
N ILE A 39 42.55 -27.02 10.64
CA ILE A 39 41.95 -25.86 9.91
C ILE A 39 42.91 -25.37 8.82
N GLU A 40 44.21 -25.25 9.10
CA GLU A 40 45.23 -24.92 8.08
C GLU A 40 45.33 -25.98 6.95
N LYS A 41 45.16 -27.24 7.28
CA LYS A 41 45.16 -28.33 6.28
C LYS A 41 43.88 -28.32 5.40
N GLN A 42 42.74 -27.85 5.94
CA GLN A 42 41.51 -27.66 5.16
C GLN A 42 41.52 -26.39 4.31
N LEU A 43 42.20 -25.34 4.75
CA LEU A 43 42.40 -24.11 3.97
C LEU A 43 43.47 -24.25 2.88
N GLY A 44 44.38 -25.21 3.00
CA GLY A 44 45.44 -25.48 2.02
C GLY A 44 45.07 -26.45 0.89
N SER A 45 43.90 -27.11 0.94
CA SER A 45 43.41 -27.90 -0.18
C SER A 45 42.73 -26.94 -1.17
N SER A 46 43.39 -26.73 -2.31
CA SER A 46 42.94 -25.93 -3.44
C SER A 46 41.46 -26.23 -3.79
N GLN A 47 40.57 -25.46 -3.21
CA GLN A 47 39.27 -25.30 -3.81
C GLN A 47 39.46 -24.58 -5.15
N PRO A 48 38.74 -24.98 -6.21
CA PRO A 48 38.75 -24.19 -7.44
C PRO A 48 38.36 -22.75 -7.05
N VAL A 49 39.26 -21.82 -7.38
CA VAL A 49 39.01 -20.38 -7.20
C VAL A 49 37.58 -20.11 -7.68
N PRO A 50 36.68 -19.59 -6.85
CA PRO A 50 35.36 -19.21 -7.33
C PRO A 50 35.63 -18.32 -8.54
N GLN A 51 35.18 -18.72 -9.71
CA GLN A 51 35.24 -17.81 -10.86
C GLN A 51 34.61 -16.50 -10.41
N PRO A 52 35.26 -15.35 -10.65
CA PRO A 52 34.71 -14.09 -10.25
C PRO A 52 33.27 -14.07 -10.80
N VAL A 53 32.31 -13.98 -9.89
CA VAL A 53 30.95 -13.72 -10.28
C VAL A 53 31.07 -12.49 -11.18
N GLN A 54 30.82 -12.68 -12.47
CA GLN A 54 30.79 -11.55 -13.40
C GLN A 54 29.64 -10.66 -12.89
N VAL A 55 30.00 -9.70 -12.04
CA VAL A 55 29.13 -8.59 -11.77
C VAL A 55 28.91 -7.98 -13.16
N ARG A 56 27.71 -8.13 -13.69
CA ARG A 56 27.33 -7.50 -14.95
C ARG A 56 27.47 -6.00 -14.73
N THR A 57 28.64 -5.47 -15.10
CA THR A 57 28.96 -4.03 -15.03
C THR A 57 28.39 -3.27 -16.21
N ALA A 58 27.75 -3.96 -17.16
CA ALA A 58 26.96 -3.31 -18.19
C ALA A 58 25.50 -3.20 -17.69
N PRO A 59 24.88 -2.03 -17.79
CA PRO A 59 23.44 -1.90 -17.54
C PRO A 59 22.72 -2.94 -18.41
N SER A 60 21.87 -3.75 -17.80
CA SER A 60 21.05 -4.69 -18.56
C SER A 60 20.22 -3.86 -19.53
N THR A 61 20.39 -4.09 -20.82
CA THR A 61 19.57 -3.43 -21.87
C THR A 61 18.15 -4.01 -21.91
N LEU A 62 17.91 -5.09 -21.17
CA LEU A 62 16.60 -5.72 -21.03
C LEU A 62 15.88 -5.14 -19.83
N PRO A 63 14.60 -4.76 -19.99
CA PRO A 63 13.79 -4.31 -18.85
C PRO A 63 13.60 -5.44 -17.85
N ASP A 64 13.40 -5.09 -16.58
CA ASP A 64 12.86 -5.99 -15.57
C ASP A 64 11.39 -6.24 -15.92
N ILE A 65 11.05 -7.52 -16.10
CA ILE A 65 9.71 -7.95 -16.47
C ILE A 65 9.14 -8.77 -15.34
N SER A 66 7.94 -8.43 -14.88
CA SER A 66 7.18 -9.28 -13.97
C SER A 66 5.70 -9.39 -14.37
N VAL A 67 5.10 -10.51 -13.96
CA VAL A 67 3.66 -10.74 -14.11
C VAL A 67 3.09 -11.08 -12.74
N ILE A 68 2.03 -10.39 -12.35
CA ILE A 68 1.29 -10.65 -11.13
C ILE A 68 -0.10 -11.15 -11.53
N GLY A 69 -0.53 -12.26 -10.95
CA GLY A 69 -1.89 -12.76 -11.10
C GLY A 69 -2.63 -12.65 -9.78
N ASP A 70 -3.82 -12.05 -9.80
CA ASP A 70 -4.75 -11.92 -8.67
C ASP A 70 -6.02 -12.72 -8.98
N PHE A 71 -6.23 -13.82 -8.24
CA PHE A 71 -7.46 -14.61 -8.27
C PHE A 71 -8.27 -14.30 -7.03
N GLN A 72 -9.57 -14.03 -7.23
CA GLN A 72 -10.48 -13.75 -6.14
C GLN A 72 -11.71 -14.63 -6.20
N ALA A 73 -12.18 -15.02 -5.00
CA ALA A 73 -13.52 -15.54 -4.80
C ALA A 73 -14.23 -14.71 -3.73
N SER A 74 -15.50 -14.41 -3.94
CA SER A 74 -16.27 -13.58 -3.03
C SER A 74 -17.65 -14.16 -2.76
N TYR A 75 -18.06 -14.12 -1.50
CA TYR A 75 -19.45 -14.31 -1.08
C TYR A 75 -19.99 -12.99 -0.53
N LYS A 76 -21.12 -12.51 -1.08
CA LYS A 76 -21.76 -11.25 -0.72
C LYS A 76 -23.24 -11.48 -0.45
N ASN A 77 -23.76 -11.08 0.73
CA ASN A 77 -25.16 -11.28 1.11
C ASN A 77 -26.15 -10.28 0.50
N TYR A 78 -25.66 -9.26 -0.18
CA TYR A 78 -26.43 -8.10 -0.67
C TYR A 78 -26.59 -8.05 -2.20
N VAL A 79 -26.08 -9.05 -2.92
CA VAL A 79 -26.21 -9.16 -4.37
C VAL A 79 -26.96 -10.42 -4.77
N LYS A 80 -27.63 -10.41 -5.95
CA LYS A 80 -28.40 -11.57 -6.43
C LYS A 80 -27.54 -12.82 -6.66
N ARG A 81 -26.33 -12.63 -7.21
CA ARG A 81 -25.34 -13.68 -7.37
C ARG A 81 -24.38 -13.61 -6.20
N ASN A 82 -24.68 -14.33 -5.13
CA ASN A 82 -23.95 -14.26 -3.87
C ASN A 82 -22.50 -14.76 -3.96
N LEU A 83 -22.21 -15.70 -4.87
CA LEU A 83 -20.87 -16.27 -5.06
C LEU A 83 -20.34 -15.89 -6.43
N ASP A 84 -19.15 -15.32 -6.47
CA ASP A 84 -18.37 -15.06 -7.69
C ASP A 84 -16.93 -15.52 -7.47
N ALA A 85 -16.29 -16.05 -8.53
CA ALA A 85 -14.89 -16.47 -8.48
C ALA A 85 -14.27 -16.36 -9.87
N GLY A 86 -12.99 -15.97 -9.91
CA GLY A 86 -12.25 -15.88 -11.16
C GLY A 86 -10.98 -15.08 -11.04
N ILE A 87 -10.39 -14.79 -12.18
CA ILE A 87 -9.29 -13.84 -12.29
C ILE A 87 -9.87 -12.45 -12.04
N ASN A 88 -9.37 -11.79 -11.01
CA ASN A 88 -9.68 -10.38 -10.73
C ASN A 88 -8.85 -9.49 -11.66
N GLU A 89 -7.53 -9.73 -11.67
CA GLU A 89 -6.57 -8.93 -12.42
C GLU A 89 -5.32 -9.74 -12.75
N ALA A 90 -4.72 -9.45 -13.90
CA ALA A 90 -3.35 -9.84 -14.21
C ALA A 90 -2.58 -8.57 -14.61
N GLU A 91 -1.46 -8.29 -13.93
CA GLU A 91 -0.60 -7.14 -14.20
C GLU A 91 0.70 -7.59 -14.85
N LEU A 92 1.11 -6.88 -15.91
CA LEU A 92 2.43 -7.00 -16.53
C LEU A 92 3.20 -5.72 -16.26
N SER A 93 4.35 -5.79 -15.63
CA SER A 93 5.25 -4.65 -15.44
C SER A 93 6.49 -4.74 -16.33
N LEU A 94 6.90 -3.60 -16.88
CA LEU A 94 8.14 -3.38 -17.63
C LEU A 94 8.84 -2.18 -17.02
N GLN A 95 10.00 -2.40 -16.41
CA GLN A 95 10.72 -1.36 -15.69
C GLN A 95 12.18 -1.32 -16.16
N SER A 96 12.71 -0.15 -16.52
CA SER A 96 14.09 -0.02 -16.97
C SER A 96 14.65 1.37 -16.73
N VAL A 97 15.94 1.43 -16.44
CA VAL A 97 16.72 2.66 -16.59
C VAL A 97 16.93 2.88 -18.09
N VAL A 98 16.44 4.01 -18.62
CA VAL A 98 16.57 4.38 -20.03
C VAL A 98 17.99 4.84 -20.32
N ASP A 99 18.51 5.71 -19.45
CA ASP A 99 19.85 6.25 -19.46
C ASP A 99 20.25 6.67 -18.01
N PRO A 100 21.47 7.20 -17.75
CA PRO A 100 21.85 7.64 -16.41
C PRO A 100 20.98 8.73 -15.81
N TYR A 101 20.10 9.36 -16.59
CA TYR A 101 19.30 10.51 -16.18
C TYR A 101 17.82 10.21 -16.03
N ALA A 102 17.35 9.06 -16.56
CA ALA A 102 15.94 8.75 -16.64
C ALA A 102 15.65 7.25 -16.48
N ARG A 103 14.52 6.94 -15.84
CA ARG A 103 13.92 5.61 -15.71
C ARG A 103 12.50 5.64 -16.27
N ALA A 104 12.11 4.58 -16.96
CA ALA A 104 10.74 4.37 -17.45
C ALA A 104 10.11 3.16 -16.77
N ASP A 105 8.87 3.31 -16.32
CA ASP A 105 8.09 2.27 -15.69
C ASP A 105 6.72 2.19 -16.38
N PHE A 106 6.31 0.97 -16.76
CA PHE A 106 5.01 0.69 -17.40
C PHE A 106 4.34 -0.47 -16.69
N PHE A 107 3.05 -0.31 -16.39
CA PHE A 107 2.20 -1.31 -15.78
C PHE A 107 0.94 -1.47 -16.62
N PHE A 108 0.75 -2.67 -17.14
CA PHE A 108 -0.40 -3.02 -17.96
C PHE A 108 -1.26 -3.99 -17.22
N THR A 109 -2.56 -3.76 -17.17
CA THR A 109 -3.50 -4.64 -16.49
C THR A 109 -4.48 -5.28 -17.46
N VAL A 110 -4.84 -6.53 -17.15
CA VAL A 110 -5.96 -7.24 -17.76
C VAL A 110 -6.93 -7.56 -16.63
N GLY A 111 -7.98 -6.77 -16.51
CA GLY A 111 -9.00 -6.92 -15.49
C GLY A 111 -10.31 -7.41 -16.07
N LYS A 112 -11.10 -8.13 -15.24
CA LYS A 112 -12.44 -8.57 -15.61
C LYS A 112 -13.47 -7.52 -15.21
N ASP A 113 -14.15 -6.94 -16.20
CA ASP A 113 -15.30 -6.09 -15.96
C ASP A 113 -16.41 -6.89 -15.27
N GLN A 114 -16.78 -6.48 -14.06
CA GLN A 114 -17.74 -7.19 -13.21
C GLN A 114 -19.18 -7.13 -13.75
N VAL A 115 -19.50 -6.17 -14.63
CA VAL A 115 -20.84 -6.01 -15.21
C VAL A 115 -20.98 -6.82 -16.48
N THR A 116 -20.03 -6.68 -17.41
CA THR A 116 -20.08 -7.32 -18.73
C THR A 116 -19.43 -8.71 -18.74
N GLY A 117 -18.59 -9.04 -17.76
CA GLY A 117 -17.79 -10.25 -17.70
C GLY A 117 -16.66 -10.31 -18.73
N LYS A 118 -16.42 -9.24 -19.47
CA LYS A 118 -15.35 -9.16 -20.47
C LYS A 118 -14.02 -8.79 -19.81
N PHE A 119 -12.93 -9.25 -20.42
CA PHE A 119 -11.60 -8.80 -20.03
C PHE A 119 -11.25 -7.53 -20.79
N ASN A 120 -10.82 -6.52 -20.06
CA ASN A 120 -10.33 -5.25 -20.59
C ASN A 120 -8.82 -5.18 -20.37
N PHE A 121 -8.10 -4.70 -21.38
CA PHE A 121 -6.68 -4.37 -21.26
C PHE A 121 -6.54 -2.86 -21.07
N ASP A 122 -5.80 -2.43 -20.07
CA ASP A 122 -5.54 -1.02 -19.77
C ASP A 122 -4.06 -0.77 -19.46
N LEU A 123 -3.59 0.43 -19.76
CA LEU A 123 -2.35 0.96 -19.24
C LEU A 123 -2.64 1.56 -17.86
N GLU A 124 -2.33 0.82 -16.79
CA GLU A 124 -2.55 1.31 -15.44
C GLU A 124 -1.61 2.47 -15.13
N GLU A 125 -0.30 2.27 -15.30
CA GLU A 125 0.68 3.34 -15.17
C GLU A 125 1.69 3.27 -16.32
N GLY A 126 2.17 4.44 -16.76
CA GLY A 126 3.24 4.56 -17.76
C GLY A 126 3.89 5.91 -17.64
N TYR A 127 5.10 5.97 -17.06
CA TYR A 127 5.75 7.24 -16.77
C TYR A 127 7.27 7.17 -16.90
N LEU A 128 7.84 8.36 -17.15
CA LEU A 128 9.28 8.62 -17.09
C LEU A 128 9.61 9.39 -15.81
N THR A 129 10.64 8.96 -15.08
CA THR A 129 11.14 9.62 -13.89
C THR A 129 12.58 10.06 -14.10
N THR A 130 12.88 11.33 -13.80
CA THR A 130 14.26 11.86 -13.83
C THR A 130 15.04 11.38 -12.60
N LEU A 131 16.33 11.03 -12.78
CA LEU A 131 17.17 10.48 -11.72
C LEU A 131 18.17 11.47 -11.13
N SER A 132 18.46 12.57 -11.83
CA SER A 132 19.59 13.43 -11.48
C SER A 132 19.32 14.92 -11.69
N LEU A 133 18.13 15.40 -11.29
CA LEU A 133 17.88 16.85 -11.27
C LEU A 133 18.61 17.52 -10.11
N PRO A 134 19.11 18.78 -10.30
CA PRO A 134 19.76 19.52 -9.24
C PRO A 134 18.79 19.86 -8.10
N ALA A 135 19.32 20.31 -6.97
CA ALA A 135 18.58 20.76 -5.78
C ALA A 135 17.64 19.69 -5.18
N HIS A 136 17.98 18.42 -5.31
CA HIS A 136 17.18 17.29 -4.80
C HIS A 136 15.75 17.23 -5.38
N LEU A 137 15.59 17.68 -6.61
CA LEU A 137 14.34 17.62 -7.36
C LEU A 137 14.25 16.31 -8.15
N GLN A 138 13.03 15.80 -8.30
CA GLN A 138 12.71 14.71 -9.21
C GLN A 138 11.42 15.04 -9.95
N LEU A 139 11.42 14.87 -11.27
CA LEU A 139 10.26 15.05 -12.13
C LEU A 139 9.79 13.68 -12.63
N LYS A 140 8.47 13.43 -12.52
CA LYS A 140 7.79 12.28 -13.12
C LYS A 140 6.75 12.82 -14.11
N VAL A 141 6.69 12.24 -15.31
CA VAL A 141 5.73 12.64 -16.36
C VAL A 141 5.12 11.39 -17.00
N GLY A 142 3.82 11.40 -17.19
CA GLY A 142 3.05 10.30 -17.77
C GLY A 142 1.77 10.04 -17.01
N LYS A 143 1.26 8.79 -17.07
CA LYS A 143 0.13 8.29 -16.29
C LYS A 143 0.66 7.63 -15.03
N PHE A 144 0.22 8.07 -13.85
CA PHE A 144 0.69 7.56 -12.57
C PHE A 144 -0.35 7.70 -11.46
N ARG A 145 -0.26 6.85 -10.45
CA ARG A 145 -1.05 6.96 -9.22
C ARG A 145 -0.59 8.19 -8.44
N SER A 146 -1.54 9.06 -8.11
CA SER A 146 -1.26 10.32 -7.41
C SER A 146 -0.69 10.09 -6.01
N ALA A 147 0.17 10.99 -5.56
CA ALA A 147 0.81 10.96 -4.23
C ALA A 147 -0.16 11.40 -3.11
N LEU A 148 -1.35 10.80 -3.06
CA LEU A 148 -2.36 11.04 -2.05
C LEU A 148 -2.22 10.02 -0.92
N GLY A 149 -1.92 10.49 0.28
CA GLY A 149 -1.80 9.62 1.46
C GLY A 149 -0.83 8.46 1.26
N ARG A 150 -1.18 7.29 1.80
CA ARG A 150 -0.33 6.07 1.75
C ARG A 150 -0.94 4.94 0.93
N ILE A 151 -2.26 4.88 0.77
CA ILE A 151 -2.91 3.81 -0.01
C ILE A 151 -2.87 4.09 -1.50
N ASN A 152 -3.14 5.34 -1.93
CA ASN A 152 -3.29 5.65 -3.36
C ASN A 152 -2.06 5.29 -4.22
N PRO A 153 -0.81 5.55 -3.78
CA PRO A 153 0.38 5.17 -4.55
C PRO A 153 0.65 3.66 -4.62
N VAL A 154 -0.07 2.84 -3.82
CA VAL A 154 0.17 1.40 -3.71
C VAL A 154 -0.82 0.63 -4.57
N HIS A 155 -0.33 -0.32 -5.37
CA HIS A 155 -1.18 -1.22 -6.16
C HIS A 155 -2.01 -2.12 -5.24
N PRO A 156 -3.29 -2.40 -5.57
CA PRO A 156 -4.21 -3.14 -4.69
C PRO A 156 -3.71 -4.51 -4.25
N HIS A 157 -2.97 -5.22 -5.10
CA HIS A 157 -2.41 -6.55 -4.78
C HIS A 157 -1.30 -6.49 -3.71
N ALA A 158 -0.66 -5.33 -3.52
CA ALA A 158 0.38 -5.13 -2.51
C ALA A 158 -0.17 -4.73 -1.13
N LEU A 159 -1.44 -4.35 -1.04
CA LEU A 159 -2.08 -3.99 0.23
C LEU A 159 -2.26 -5.20 1.16
N PRO A 160 -2.24 -5.00 2.50
CA PRO A 160 -2.39 -6.06 3.49
C PRO A 160 -3.86 -6.46 3.75
N PHE A 161 -4.76 -6.11 2.86
CA PHE A 161 -6.20 -6.42 2.88
C PHE A 161 -6.71 -6.56 1.43
N ILE A 162 -7.88 -7.18 1.26
CA ILE A 162 -8.45 -7.43 -0.07
C ILE A 162 -9.31 -6.25 -0.53
N SER A 163 -10.22 -5.81 0.33
CA SER A 163 -11.13 -4.71 0.01
C SER A 163 -10.60 -3.37 0.53
N LEU A 164 -10.62 -2.36 -0.32
CA LEU A 164 -10.27 -1.00 0.09
C LEU A 164 -11.14 -0.51 1.26
N PRO A 165 -10.61 0.37 2.14
CA PRO A 165 -11.40 1.02 3.18
C PRO A 165 -12.57 1.78 2.56
N ASN A 166 -13.79 1.66 3.12
CA ASN A 166 -14.96 2.33 2.57
C ASN A 166 -14.80 3.85 2.50
N ALA A 167 -14.13 4.45 3.49
CA ALA A 167 -13.82 5.88 3.44
C ALA A 167 -13.00 6.26 2.20
N TYR A 168 -11.98 5.47 1.88
CA TYR A 168 -11.18 5.67 0.68
C TYR A 168 -12.01 5.50 -0.59
N SER A 169 -12.72 4.37 -0.72
CA SER A 169 -13.54 4.09 -1.91
C SER A 169 -14.68 5.09 -2.11
N ASN A 170 -15.31 5.57 -1.02
CA ASN A 170 -16.38 6.57 -1.10
C ASN A 170 -15.88 7.94 -1.60
N TYR A 171 -14.61 8.29 -1.39
CA TYR A 171 -14.03 9.55 -1.85
C TYR A 171 -13.28 9.43 -3.17
N PHE A 172 -12.58 8.31 -3.39
CA PHE A 172 -11.63 8.18 -4.50
C PHE A 172 -11.88 6.96 -5.41
N GLY A 173 -12.92 6.14 -5.13
CA GLY A 173 -13.20 4.94 -5.91
C GLY A 173 -12.08 3.92 -5.80
N GLU A 174 -11.51 3.53 -6.94
CA GLU A 174 -10.35 2.65 -7.03
C GLU A 174 -9.02 3.41 -6.91
N GLY A 175 -9.09 4.75 -6.80
CA GLY A 175 -7.95 5.64 -6.63
C GLY A 175 -7.94 6.80 -7.61
N ILE A 176 -6.90 7.63 -7.51
CA ILE A 176 -6.61 8.71 -8.44
C ILE A 176 -5.36 8.29 -9.23
N ASN A 177 -5.56 8.05 -10.51
CA ASN A 177 -4.55 7.57 -11.45
C ASN A 177 -4.74 8.28 -12.79
N ASP A 178 -3.93 9.32 -13.04
CA ASP A 178 -4.16 10.26 -14.14
C ASP A 178 -2.87 10.61 -14.88
N GLU A 179 -3.04 11.17 -16.07
CA GLU A 179 -1.94 11.67 -16.88
C GLU A 179 -1.54 13.09 -16.47
N GLY A 180 -0.23 13.34 -16.37
CA GLY A 180 0.28 14.66 -16.00
C GLY A 180 1.74 14.70 -15.62
N ALA A 181 2.07 15.64 -14.73
CA ALA A 181 3.40 15.84 -14.20
C ALA A 181 3.40 15.89 -12.66
N SER A 182 4.42 15.32 -12.06
CA SER A 182 4.68 15.29 -10.64
C SER A 182 6.09 15.78 -10.38
N LEU A 183 6.24 16.81 -9.55
CA LEU A 183 7.53 17.31 -9.08
C LEU A 183 7.66 17.00 -7.61
N SER A 184 8.66 16.21 -7.24
CA SER A 184 9.03 16.00 -5.84
C SER A 184 10.31 16.75 -5.49
N TRP A 185 10.35 17.27 -4.28
CA TRP A 185 11.47 17.97 -3.70
C TRP A 185 11.81 17.37 -2.34
N LEU A 186 12.98 16.75 -2.26
CA LEU A 186 13.53 16.34 -0.99
C LEU A 186 14.10 17.59 -0.29
N ILE A 187 13.38 18.05 0.73
CA ILE A 187 13.73 19.27 1.48
C ILE A 187 14.99 19.00 2.31
N PRO A 188 16.09 19.75 2.12
CA PRO A 188 17.28 19.60 2.93
C PRO A 188 16.96 19.88 4.41
N ASN A 189 16.96 18.82 5.22
CA ASN A 189 16.68 18.89 6.65
C ASN A 189 17.61 17.92 7.39
N SER A 190 18.28 18.39 8.43
CA SER A 190 19.20 17.58 9.22
C SER A 190 18.55 16.81 10.37
N LEU A 191 17.26 17.09 10.66
CA LEU A 191 16.56 16.52 11.82
C LEU A 191 15.71 15.30 11.46
N PHE A 192 15.08 15.30 10.27
CA PHE A 192 14.23 14.22 9.77
C PHE A 192 14.08 14.32 8.25
N TYR A 193 13.66 13.22 7.62
CA TYR A 193 13.37 13.22 6.18
C TYR A 193 12.06 13.96 5.90
N GLN A 194 12.10 14.90 4.96
CA GLN A 194 10.93 15.66 4.53
C GLN A 194 10.90 15.79 3.02
N GLU A 195 9.77 15.46 2.41
CA GLU A 195 9.55 15.52 0.97
C GLU A 195 8.24 16.24 0.65
N LEU A 196 8.29 17.18 -0.27
CA LEU A 196 7.13 17.84 -0.85
C LEU A 196 6.92 17.33 -2.27
N VAL A 197 5.73 16.82 -2.56
CA VAL A 197 5.30 16.44 -3.90
C VAL A 197 4.21 17.38 -4.37
N VAL A 198 4.33 17.92 -5.57
CA VAL A 198 3.30 18.75 -6.21
C VAL A 198 2.98 18.13 -7.57
N GLN A 199 1.68 17.94 -7.84
CA GLN A 199 1.19 17.26 -9.04
C GLN A 199 0.14 18.10 -9.75
N PHE A 200 0.23 18.10 -11.08
CA PHE A 200 -0.75 18.66 -11.99
C PHE A 200 -1.11 17.58 -13.00
N THR A 201 -2.36 17.15 -12.99
CA THR A 201 -2.87 16.11 -13.89
C THR A 201 -4.16 16.55 -14.57
N ASP A 202 -4.59 15.80 -15.57
CA ASP A 202 -5.87 16.04 -16.26
C ASP A 202 -7.09 15.85 -15.35
N GLY A 203 -6.90 15.09 -14.23
CA GLY A 203 -7.96 14.73 -13.29
C GLY A 203 -8.77 13.50 -13.71
N PRO A 204 -9.36 12.81 -12.74
CA PRO A 204 -10.06 11.57 -12.98
C PRO A 204 -11.36 11.78 -13.77
N ILE A 205 -11.68 10.83 -14.64
CA ILE A 205 -12.88 10.86 -15.47
C ILE A 205 -14.10 10.42 -14.63
N ASP A 206 -13.96 9.33 -13.87
CA ASP A 206 -15.04 8.71 -13.10
C ASP A 206 -14.60 8.43 -11.66
N ASN A 207 -14.63 9.47 -10.84
CA ASN A 207 -14.21 9.41 -9.45
C ASN A 207 -15.30 10.00 -8.55
N PRO A 208 -15.60 9.41 -7.38
CA PRO A 208 -16.71 9.89 -6.53
C PRO A 208 -16.64 11.35 -6.09
N SER A 209 -15.45 11.93 -5.93
CA SER A 209 -15.26 13.33 -5.50
C SER A 209 -14.95 14.27 -6.64
N PHE A 210 -14.40 13.77 -7.73
CA PHE A 210 -13.91 14.55 -8.84
C PHE A 210 -14.44 14.02 -10.17
N SER A 211 -14.62 14.90 -11.15
CA SER A 211 -15.03 14.51 -12.48
C SER A 211 -14.40 15.47 -13.49
N ARG A 212 -13.64 14.93 -14.43
CA ARG A 212 -13.08 15.69 -15.53
C ARG A 212 -14.21 16.24 -16.40
N SER A 213 -14.42 17.53 -16.38
CA SER A 213 -15.36 18.18 -17.29
C SER A 213 -14.71 18.38 -18.68
N VAL A 214 -15.53 18.37 -19.72
CA VAL A 214 -15.11 18.74 -21.07
C VAL A 214 -14.75 20.23 -21.06
N GLY A 215 -13.49 20.55 -20.82
CA GLY A 215 -12.95 21.90 -20.74
C GLY A 215 -11.78 22.01 -19.73
N ASN A 216 -10.96 22.99 -19.85
CA ASN A 216 -9.67 23.25 -19.19
C ASN A 216 -9.67 23.23 -17.64
N THR A 217 -9.93 22.09 -17.03
CA THR A 217 -9.85 21.95 -15.57
C THR A 217 -8.81 20.91 -15.23
N TYR A 218 -7.73 21.38 -14.63
CA TYR A 218 -6.67 20.54 -14.10
C TYR A 218 -7.02 20.06 -12.70
N PHE A 219 -6.50 18.89 -12.33
CA PHE A 219 -6.45 18.41 -10.98
C PHE A 219 -5.11 18.78 -10.36
N GLU A 220 -5.14 19.37 -9.20
CA GLU A 220 -3.99 19.86 -8.46
C GLU A 220 -3.86 19.08 -7.15
N LEU A 221 -2.67 18.59 -6.84
CA LEU A 221 -2.37 17.93 -5.59
C LEU A 221 -1.04 18.39 -5.04
N ALA A 222 -0.97 18.62 -3.73
CA ALA A 222 0.27 18.77 -2.99
C ALA A 222 0.27 17.79 -1.81
N HIS A 223 1.39 17.11 -1.58
CA HIS A 223 1.59 16.19 -0.46
C HIS A 223 2.92 16.49 0.23
N LEU A 224 2.88 16.71 1.55
CA LEU A 224 4.05 16.90 2.40
C LEU A 224 4.22 15.67 3.29
N LYS A 225 5.30 14.95 3.08
CA LYS A 225 5.67 13.76 3.83
C LYS A 225 6.76 14.09 4.84
N ASN A 226 6.58 13.64 6.07
CA ASN A 226 7.57 13.77 7.14
C ASN A 226 7.84 12.38 7.73
N PHE A 227 9.09 11.96 7.78
CA PHE A 227 9.48 10.64 8.26
C PHE A 227 10.47 10.77 9.42
N PHE A 228 10.20 10.06 10.50
CA PHE A 228 10.96 10.11 11.74
C PHE A 228 11.42 8.72 12.15
N ASP A 229 12.71 8.57 12.42
CA ASP A 229 13.26 7.40 13.08
C ASP A 229 13.06 7.56 14.59
N LEU A 230 12.09 6.86 15.17
CA LEU A 230 11.82 6.91 16.61
C LEU A 230 12.82 6.07 17.40
N SER A 231 13.26 4.98 16.82
CA SER A 231 14.27 4.08 17.39
C SER A 231 14.85 3.16 16.31
N ALA A 232 15.84 2.33 16.65
CA ALA A 232 16.36 1.30 15.74
C ALA A 232 15.30 0.30 15.23
N ASN A 233 14.15 0.22 15.90
CA ASN A 233 13.09 -0.74 15.58
C ASN A 233 11.76 -0.08 15.17
N ALA A 234 11.64 1.24 15.26
CA ALA A 234 10.36 1.92 15.06
C ALA A 234 10.52 3.22 14.28
N THR A 235 9.60 3.42 13.33
CA THR A 235 9.51 4.62 12.51
C THR A 235 8.11 5.21 12.55
N LEU A 236 8.00 6.51 12.34
CA LEU A 236 6.75 7.24 12.21
C LEU A 236 6.79 8.08 10.94
N GLU A 237 5.76 7.96 10.13
CA GLU A 237 5.53 8.83 8.98
C GLU A 237 4.24 9.62 9.17
N LEU A 238 4.29 10.92 8.90
CA LEU A 238 3.16 11.84 8.93
C LEU A 238 3.06 12.55 7.59
N GLY A 239 1.91 12.40 6.91
CA GLY A 239 1.63 13.04 5.65
C GLY A 239 0.48 14.04 5.74
N PHE A 240 0.56 15.10 4.93
CA PHE A 240 -0.49 16.09 4.76
C PHE A 240 -0.70 16.33 3.28
N SER A 241 -1.93 16.16 2.80
CA SER A 241 -2.28 16.37 1.40
C SER A 241 -3.35 17.44 1.26
N GLY A 242 -3.23 18.22 0.20
CA GLY A 242 -4.28 19.13 -0.27
C GLY A 242 -4.53 18.87 -1.75
N MET A 243 -5.79 18.79 -2.15
CA MET A 243 -6.15 18.56 -3.55
C MET A 243 -7.37 19.37 -3.96
N SER A 244 -7.42 19.72 -5.24
CA SER A 244 -8.48 20.52 -5.83
C SER A 244 -8.74 20.07 -7.26
N GLY A 245 -10.01 19.89 -7.61
CA GLY A 245 -10.42 19.48 -8.95
C GLY A 245 -11.88 19.78 -9.24
N SER A 246 -12.27 19.63 -10.50
CA SER A 246 -13.66 19.72 -10.91
C SER A 246 -14.46 18.53 -10.42
N ASN A 247 -15.75 18.73 -10.17
CA ASN A 247 -16.70 17.71 -9.75
C ASN A 247 -17.84 17.52 -10.76
N PHE A 248 -18.75 16.60 -10.50
CA PHE A 248 -19.91 16.29 -11.35
C PHE A 248 -20.86 17.47 -11.60
N PHE A 249 -20.81 18.50 -10.76
CA PHE A 249 -21.62 19.71 -10.90
C PHE A 249 -20.92 20.79 -11.76
N ASN A 250 -19.77 20.45 -12.34
CA ASN A 250 -18.90 21.39 -13.05
C ASN A 250 -18.42 22.56 -12.16
N LEU A 251 -18.30 22.28 -10.89
CA LEU A 251 -17.78 23.16 -9.84
C LEU A 251 -16.55 22.53 -9.21
N ARG A 252 -15.95 23.17 -8.20
CA ARG A 252 -14.76 22.65 -7.55
C ARG A 252 -15.08 21.87 -6.26
N THR A 253 -14.35 20.78 -6.07
CA THR A 253 -14.20 20.08 -4.80
C THR A 253 -12.77 20.29 -4.32
N ASN A 254 -12.63 20.64 -3.03
CA ASN A 254 -11.34 20.71 -2.35
C ASN A 254 -11.32 19.67 -1.24
N ILE A 255 -10.24 18.90 -1.14
CA ILE A 255 -10.07 17.90 -0.08
C ILE A 255 -8.74 18.15 0.59
N ALA A 256 -8.74 18.26 1.92
CA ALA A 256 -7.57 18.16 2.76
C ALA A 256 -7.51 16.75 3.34
N ALA A 257 -6.33 16.15 3.36
CA ALA A 257 -6.13 14.84 3.94
C ALA A 257 -4.90 14.82 4.84
N MET A 258 -4.94 13.93 5.81
CA MET A 258 -3.80 13.64 6.67
C MET A 258 -3.64 12.12 6.77
N ASP A 259 -2.39 11.67 6.82
CA ASP A 259 -2.05 10.27 7.00
C ASP A 259 -0.98 10.10 8.08
N LEU A 260 -1.05 8.95 8.74
CA LEU A 260 -0.11 8.53 9.76
C LEU A 260 0.21 7.06 9.54
N THR A 261 1.51 6.74 9.55
CA THR A 261 1.98 5.35 9.52
C THR A 261 3.04 5.16 10.59
N TYR A 262 2.74 4.30 11.55
CA TYR A 262 3.71 3.81 12.53
C TYR A 262 4.11 2.40 12.17
N LYS A 263 5.42 2.14 12.02
CA LYS A 263 5.98 0.81 11.78
C LYS A 263 6.92 0.43 12.90
N TRP A 264 6.74 -0.78 13.43
CA TRP A 264 7.66 -1.40 14.36
C TRP A 264 8.14 -2.74 13.76
N LYS A 265 9.46 -2.89 13.66
CA LYS A 265 10.10 -4.07 13.09
C LYS A 265 11.42 -4.32 13.82
N PRO A 266 11.45 -5.22 14.83
CA PRO A 266 12.63 -5.44 15.65
C PRO A 266 13.76 -6.07 14.81
N VAL A 267 14.96 -5.50 14.88
CA VAL A 267 16.13 -5.92 14.08
C VAL A 267 16.43 -7.41 14.23
N GLN A 268 16.33 -7.95 15.45
CA GLN A 268 16.62 -9.36 15.74
C GLN A 268 15.56 -10.33 15.20
N PHE A 269 14.30 -9.89 15.08
CA PHE A 269 13.15 -10.72 14.70
C PHE A 269 12.43 -10.20 13.46
N ASN A 270 13.10 -9.39 12.64
CA ASN A 270 12.51 -8.71 11.49
C ASN A 270 11.87 -9.63 10.44
N THR A 271 12.22 -10.92 10.46
CA THR A 271 11.65 -11.94 9.57
C THR A 271 10.36 -12.56 10.14
N TYR A 272 10.12 -12.44 11.44
CA TYR A 272 9.04 -13.14 12.15
C TYR A 272 8.01 -12.23 12.80
N GLN A 273 8.39 -10.99 13.07
CA GLN A 273 7.55 -10.03 13.78
C GLN A 273 7.63 -8.64 13.15
N SER A 274 6.50 -8.09 12.85
CA SER A 274 6.36 -6.69 12.51
C SER A 274 4.96 -6.19 12.89
N PHE A 275 4.86 -4.91 13.16
CA PHE A 275 3.61 -4.23 13.43
C PHE A 275 3.55 -2.94 12.62
N THR A 276 2.45 -2.75 11.91
CA THR A 276 2.15 -1.50 11.21
C THR A 276 0.79 -1.00 11.67
N TRP A 277 0.73 0.26 12.05
CA TRP A 277 -0.52 0.98 12.24
C TRP A 277 -0.56 2.11 11.23
N GLN A 278 -1.63 2.16 10.43
CA GLN A 278 -1.84 3.22 9.44
C GLN A 278 -3.25 3.77 9.56
N SER A 279 -3.34 5.09 9.44
CA SER A 279 -4.62 5.81 9.44
C SER A 279 -4.58 6.95 8.43
N GLU A 280 -5.70 7.18 7.75
CA GLU A 280 -5.89 8.35 6.91
C GLU A 280 -7.24 9.00 7.21
N ALA A 281 -7.30 10.32 7.08
CA ALA A 281 -8.52 11.10 7.24
C ALA A 281 -8.67 12.13 6.12
N TYR A 282 -9.90 12.32 5.64
CA TYR A 282 -10.27 13.16 4.50
C TYR A 282 -11.31 14.18 4.92
N PHE A 283 -11.06 15.45 4.64
CA PHE A 283 -11.95 16.58 4.88
C PHE A 283 -12.31 17.19 3.54
N SER A 284 -13.52 16.96 3.07
CA SER A 284 -13.99 17.41 1.77
C SER A 284 -14.91 18.62 1.89
N ASN A 285 -14.69 19.59 0.99
CA ASN A 285 -15.49 20.74 0.77
C ASN A 285 -15.91 20.77 -0.71
N ALA A 286 -17.13 20.33 -1.01
CA ALA A 286 -17.63 20.18 -2.36
C ALA A 286 -18.70 21.24 -2.69
N ASN A 287 -18.46 22.05 -3.72
CA ASN A 287 -19.47 22.95 -4.25
C ASN A 287 -20.46 22.16 -5.12
N ILE A 288 -21.75 22.15 -4.79
CA ILE A 288 -22.81 21.46 -5.52
C ILE A 288 -23.70 22.39 -6.33
N SER A 289 -23.75 23.68 -5.96
CA SER A 289 -24.35 24.78 -6.70
C SER A 289 -23.78 26.11 -6.23
N LYS A 290 -24.06 27.23 -6.91
CA LYS A 290 -23.59 28.55 -6.46
C LYS A 290 -24.07 28.84 -5.02
N GLY A 291 -23.11 28.96 -4.10
CA GLY A 291 -23.35 29.24 -2.69
C GLY A 291 -23.81 28.04 -1.84
N ASN A 292 -23.86 26.84 -2.41
CA ASN A 292 -24.17 25.62 -1.67
C ASN A 292 -22.97 24.69 -1.63
N ILE A 293 -22.41 24.52 -0.43
CA ILE A 293 -21.23 23.74 -0.16
C ILE A 293 -21.61 22.57 0.74
N VAL A 294 -21.18 21.36 0.38
CA VAL A 294 -21.28 20.18 1.24
C VAL A 294 -19.94 19.91 1.87
N ASN A 295 -19.88 19.92 3.19
CA ASN A 295 -18.73 19.48 3.95
C ASN A 295 -18.94 18.03 4.37
N SER A 296 -17.97 17.17 4.09
CA SER A 296 -18.02 15.76 4.44
C SER A 296 -16.69 15.28 4.97
N PHE A 297 -16.73 14.17 5.73
CA PHE A 297 -15.57 13.59 6.41
C PHE A 297 -15.52 12.09 6.20
N GLY A 298 -14.32 11.57 5.99
CA GLY A 298 -14.04 10.15 5.96
C GLY A 298 -12.71 9.83 6.65
N MET A 299 -12.63 8.67 7.28
CA MET A 299 -11.39 8.17 7.87
C MET A 299 -11.35 6.65 7.87
N TYR A 300 -10.15 6.12 7.84
CA TYR A 300 -9.93 4.71 8.16
C TYR A 300 -8.68 4.55 9.03
N SER A 301 -8.62 3.43 9.71
CA SER A 301 -7.46 3.00 10.49
C SER A 301 -7.34 1.49 10.41
N PHE A 302 -6.13 0.99 10.15
CA PHE A 302 -5.85 -0.44 10.24
C PHE A 302 -4.58 -0.72 11.01
N ILE A 303 -4.54 -1.91 11.58
CA ILE A 303 -3.34 -2.52 12.14
C ILE A 303 -3.00 -3.75 11.31
N ASN A 304 -1.73 -3.94 10.99
CA ASN A 304 -1.21 -5.17 10.39
C ASN A 304 -0.14 -5.73 11.32
N PHE A 305 -0.31 -6.97 11.74
CA PHE A 305 0.61 -7.66 12.63
C PHE A 305 1.11 -8.95 12.01
N GLN A 306 2.43 -9.06 11.87
CA GLN A 306 3.12 -10.31 11.50
C GLN A 306 3.46 -11.06 12.77
N PHE A 307 2.89 -12.25 12.96
CA PHE A 307 3.14 -13.08 14.14
C PHE A 307 3.94 -14.35 13.85
N SER A 308 4.27 -14.60 12.58
CA SER A 308 5.23 -15.61 12.17
C SER A 308 5.83 -15.24 10.80
N LYS A 309 6.84 -15.98 10.34
CA LYS A 309 7.49 -15.75 9.05
C LYS A 309 6.50 -15.61 7.87
N ARG A 310 5.36 -16.27 7.96
CA ARG A 310 4.41 -16.42 6.84
C ARG A 310 2.99 -16.01 7.16
N LEU A 311 2.66 -15.67 8.40
CA LEU A 311 1.30 -15.37 8.81
C LEU A 311 1.17 -13.93 9.27
N PHE A 312 0.14 -13.27 8.72
CA PHE A 312 -0.20 -11.88 8.99
C PHE A 312 -1.68 -11.76 9.34
N PHE A 313 -1.99 -10.83 10.19
CA PHE A 313 -3.35 -10.43 10.52
C PHE A 313 -3.50 -8.93 10.31
N THR A 314 -4.58 -8.54 9.64
CA THR A 314 -4.97 -7.13 9.49
C THR A 314 -6.37 -6.92 10.03
N GLY A 315 -6.52 -5.96 10.93
CA GLY A 315 -7.82 -5.48 11.39
C GLY A 315 -8.02 -4.04 10.96
N MET A 316 -9.17 -3.70 10.38
CA MET A 316 -9.45 -2.38 9.84
C MET A 316 -10.84 -1.87 10.27
N TYR A 317 -10.89 -0.59 10.58
CA TYR A 317 -12.11 0.20 10.76
C TYR A 317 -12.13 1.35 9.77
N SER A 318 -13.31 1.66 9.23
CA SER A 318 -13.53 2.80 8.36
C SER A 318 -14.87 3.47 8.65
N PHE A 319 -14.87 4.78 8.64
CA PHE A 319 -16.05 5.64 8.75
C PHE A 319 -16.04 6.68 7.63
N SER A 320 -17.19 6.92 6.99
CA SER A 320 -17.32 8.04 6.06
C SER A 320 -18.72 8.59 5.94
N ASN A 321 -18.80 9.88 5.60
CA ASN A 321 -19.90 10.44 4.83
C ASN A 321 -19.62 10.20 3.33
N LYS A 322 -20.60 10.48 2.46
CA LYS A 322 -20.35 10.55 1.01
C LYS A 322 -19.95 11.97 0.60
N PRO A 323 -19.13 12.14 -0.46
CA PRO A 323 -18.59 13.45 -0.85
C PRO A 323 -19.65 14.55 -1.02
N TYR A 324 -20.83 14.19 -1.52
CA TYR A 324 -21.93 15.13 -1.77
C TYR A 324 -23.11 14.97 -0.82
N SER A 325 -22.94 14.22 0.29
CA SER A 325 -24.01 13.97 1.29
C SER A 325 -23.44 13.80 2.68
N ALA A 326 -23.39 14.89 3.44
CA ALA A 326 -22.96 14.85 4.85
C ALA A 326 -23.93 14.04 5.76
N SER A 327 -25.17 13.80 5.34
CA SER A 327 -26.15 13.04 6.10
C SER A 327 -25.97 11.52 5.97
N THR A 328 -25.37 11.03 4.88
CA THR A 328 -25.05 9.62 4.73
C THR A 328 -23.88 9.28 5.64
N ARG A 329 -24.05 8.24 6.47
CA ARG A 329 -23.02 7.75 7.38
C ARG A 329 -22.84 6.26 7.16
N GLU A 330 -21.59 5.87 6.96
CA GLU A 330 -21.21 4.49 6.73
C GLU A 330 -20.07 4.09 7.67
N ASN A 331 -20.21 2.93 8.29
CA ASN A 331 -19.16 2.30 9.09
C ASN A 331 -18.84 0.95 8.50
N SER A 332 -17.57 0.59 8.42
CA SER A 332 -17.16 -0.76 8.06
C SER A 332 -16.05 -1.29 8.95
N TYR A 333 -16.08 -2.59 9.17
CA TYR A 333 -15.08 -3.35 9.89
C TYR A 333 -14.63 -4.50 9.01
N SER A 334 -13.33 -4.73 8.90
CA SER A 334 -12.81 -5.93 8.25
C SER A 334 -11.68 -6.56 9.04
N ALA A 335 -11.53 -7.87 8.84
CA ALA A 335 -10.44 -8.66 9.38
C ALA A 335 -9.90 -9.56 8.28
N THR A 336 -8.59 -9.51 8.04
CA THR A 336 -7.89 -10.27 7.00
C THR A 336 -6.82 -11.14 7.65
N ILE A 337 -6.73 -12.39 7.23
CA ILE A 337 -5.62 -13.29 7.53
C ILE A 337 -4.89 -13.55 6.22
N GLY A 338 -3.58 -13.26 6.19
CA GLY A 338 -2.69 -13.48 5.06
C GLY A 338 -1.66 -14.55 5.36
N TRP A 339 -1.50 -15.49 4.43
CA TRP A 339 -0.48 -16.53 4.48
C TRP A 339 0.40 -16.49 3.23
N TYR A 340 1.70 -16.28 3.44
CA TYR A 340 2.69 -16.35 2.38
C TYR A 340 3.20 -17.79 2.25
N ALA A 341 2.69 -18.51 1.26
CA ALA A 341 3.17 -19.87 0.95
C ALA A 341 4.65 -19.86 0.58
N THR A 342 5.05 -18.89 -0.24
CA THR A 342 6.43 -18.56 -0.62
C THR A 342 6.56 -17.03 -0.73
N GLU A 343 7.72 -16.52 -1.08
CA GLU A 343 7.93 -15.10 -1.43
C GLU A 343 7.17 -14.68 -2.71
N PHE A 344 6.76 -15.66 -3.54
CA PHE A 344 6.04 -15.42 -4.80
C PHE A 344 4.54 -15.73 -4.72
N GLN A 345 4.03 -16.19 -3.58
CA GLN A 345 2.64 -16.57 -3.44
C GLN A 345 2.06 -16.14 -2.09
N LYS A 346 0.92 -15.46 -2.14
CA LYS A 346 0.15 -15.01 -0.98
C LYS A 346 -1.30 -15.45 -1.11
N ILE A 347 -1.86 -16.04 -0.05
CA ILE A 347 -3.28 -16.36 0.07
C ILE A 347 -3.85 -15.56 1.23
N GLU A 348 -5.00 -14.93 1.01
CA GLU A 348 -5.67 -14.10 2.00
C GLU A 348 -7.15 -14.45 2.09
N ILE A 349 -7.68 -14.42 3.30
CA ILE A 349 -9.11 -14.49 3.57
C ILE A 349 -9.53 -13.25 4.35
N GLU A 350 -10.59 -12.57 3.92
CA GLU A 350 -11.12 -11.37 4.56
C GLU A 350 -12.62 -11.53 4.83
N GLY A 351 -13.02 -11.19 6.04
CA GLY A 351 -14.40 -10.93 6.39
C GLY A 351 -14.62 -9.43 6.56
N LYS A 352 -15.67 -8.88 5.92
CA LYS A 352 -16.02 -7.46 6.03
C LYS A 352 -17.51 -7.28 6.27
N THR A 353 -17.85 -6.39 7.20
CA THR A 353 -19.21 -5.91 7.43
C THR A 353 -19.28 -4.40 7.24
N THR A 354 -20.36 -3.94 6.62
CA THR A 354 -20.62 -2.51 6.37
C THR A 354 -22.03 -2.19 6.84
N SER A 355 -22.17 -1.17 7.67
CA SER A 355 -23.45 -0.62 8.12
C SER A 355 -23.60 0.82 7.67
N SER A 356 -24.78 1.18 7.15
CA SER A 356 -25.12 2.52 6.71
C SER A 356 -26.45 2.95 7.32
N ASN A 357 -26.63 4.27 7.49
CA ASN A 357 -27.93 4.82 7.88
C ASN A 357 -28.95 4.83 6.73
N MET A 358 -28.54 4.52 5.51
CA MET A 358 -29.36 4.56 4.30
C MET A 358 -29.65 3.16 3.72
N GLU A 359 -28.82 2.18 4.03
CA GLU A 359 -28.85 0.84 3.43
C GLU A 359 -28.82 -0.24 4.51
N LYS A 360 -29.30 -1.45 4.14
CA LYS A 360 -29.18 -2.63 5.01
C LYS A 360 -27.70 -3.00 5.20
N GLU A 361 -27.41 -3.71 6.29
CA GLU A 361 -26.10 -4.23 6.56
C GLU A 361 -25.62 -5.16 5.45
N HIS A 362 -24.42 -4.90 4.97
CA HIS A 362 -23.73 -5.65 3.94
C HIS A 362 -22.60 -6.49 4.56
N ASN A 363 -22.65 -7.79 4.32
CA ASN A 363 -21.62 -8.72 4.78
C ASN A 363 -20.98 -9.42 3.59
N GLN A 364 -19.66 -9.54 3.59
CA GLN A 364 -18.92 -10.25 2.56
C GLN A 364 -17.76 -11.05 3.14
N ILE A 365 -17.46 -12.16 2.47
CA ILE A 365 -16.26 -12.96 2.69
C ILE A 365 -15.52 -13.01 1.37
N LEU A 366 -14.22 -12.71 1.39
CA LEU A 366 -13.34 -12.67 0.24
C LEU A 366 -12.20 -13.65 0.45
N LEU A 367 -11.83 -14.36 -0.61
CA LEU A 367 -10.61 -15.15 -0.71
C LEU A 367 -9.79 -14.60 -1.87
N ARG A 368 -8.50 -14.36 -1.65
CA ARG A 368 -7.57 -13.88 -2.68
C ARG A 368 -6.34 -14.77 -2.73
N TRP A 369 -5.92 -15.13 -3.93
CA TRP A 369 -4.64 -15.79 -4.18
C TRP A 369 -3.85 -15.00 -5.19
N ILE A 370 -2.70 -14.49 -4.75
CA ILE A 370 -1.75 -13.74 -5.57
C ILE A 370 -0.54 -14.61 -5.84
N PHE A 371 -0.05 -14.57 -7.09
CA PHE A 371 1.25 -15.12 -7.45
C PHE A 371 2.02 -14.15 -8.34
N VAL A 372 3.36 -14.25 -8.30
CA VAL A 372 4.27 -13.39 -9.03
C VAL A 372 5.24 -14.23 -9.85
N ILE A 373 5.47 -13.84 -11.10
CA ILE A 373 6.44 -14.45 -12.02
C ILE A 373 7.43 -13.35 -12.45
N GLY A 374 8.71 -13.65 -12.43
CA GLY A 374 9.78 -12.73 -12.89
C GLY A 374 10.44 -11.96 -11.75
N THR A 375 11.21 -10.95 -12.12
CA THR A 375 11.84 -10.03 -11.17
C THR A 375 10.78 -9.12 -10.60
N HIS A 376 10.27 -9.44 -9.42
CA HIS A 376 9.37 -8.54 -8.72
C HIS A 376 10.16 -7.30 -8.31
N GLY A 377 10.00 -6.21 -9.06
CA GLY A 377 10.46 -4.90 -8.63
C GLY A 377 9.79 -4.60 -7.30
N ALA A 378 10.58 -4.43 -6.23
CA ALA A 378 10.04 -4.03 -4.94
C ALA A 378 9.25 -2.74 -5.15
N HIS A 379 7.92 -2.80 -4.98
CA HIS A 379 7.14 -1.58 -4.89
C HIS A 379 7.76 -0.73 -3.77
N GLN A 380 8.13 0.49 -4.07
CA GLN A 380 8.67 1.41 -3.08
C GLN A 380 7.56 1.73 -2.08
N TYR A 381 7.69 1.20 -0.87
CA TYR A 381 6.76 1.42 0.24
C TYR A 381 7.17 2.62 1.09
#